data_a0870ecac05713b6e9fb7e5934274c11
#
_entry.id   a0870ecac05713b6e9fb7e5934274c11
#
_cell.length_a   1.000
_cell.length_b   1.000
_cell.length_c   1.000
_cell.angle_alpha   90.00
_cell.angle_beta   90.00
_cell.angle_gamma   90.00
#
_symmetry.space_group_name_H-M   'P 1'
#
loop_
_entity.id
_entity.type
_entity.pdbx_description
1 polymer ?
#
loop_
_entity_poly.entity_id
_entity_poly.type
_entity_poly.pdbx_seq_one_letter_code
_entity_poly.pdbx_strand_id
1 'polypeptide(L)'
;NITSFTEMLEQIKKETVNSIKKQQICSAKQGLNSYYFAGKYNKILTNTNKQPLAVFHEIGHSINENSSKLWKSVAKCRNLSVFGPLLVGAIALTTPEKKDGEKTSGVIDSTTSFIKKNATTLTLASFVPMLAEELKASQRGNKLAKELLSPELAKKVLNHNRYGAATYIVGALATTTAVAVGSKVKDWIYKC
;
A
#
# COMPACT_ATOMS: atom_id res chain seq x y z
N ASN A 1 -4.80 32.25 8.25
CA ASN A 1 -3.70 31.70 7.43
C ASN A 1 -2.77 30.92 8.36
N ILE A 2 -2.72 29.58 8.16
CA ILE A 2 -1.82 28.71 8.90
C ILE A 2 -0.41 28.96 8.37
N THR A 3 0.48 29.46 9.22
CA THR A 3 1.84 29.85 8.86
C THR A 3 2.90 28.85 9.34
N SER A 4 2.56 28.04 10.35
CA SER A 4 3.47 27.03 10.90
C SER A 4 2.87 25.62 10.87
N PHE A 5 3.74 24.62 10.85
CA PHE A 5 3.33 23.22 10.92
C PHE A 5 2.64 22.88 12.25
N THR A 6 3.05 23.53 13.34
CA THR A 6 2.44 23.34 14.67
C THR A 6 0.99 23.84 14.69
N GLU A 7 0.74 25.02 14.13
CA GLU A 7 -0.63 25.55 13.95
C GLU A 7 -1.48 24.64 13.08
N MET A 8 -0.91 24.13 11.99
CA MET A 8 -1.57 23.16 11.13
C MET A 8 -1.99 21.89 11.88
N LEU A 9 -1.10 21.32 12.70
CA LEU A 9 -1.41 20.13 13.51
C LEU A 9 -2.51 20.41 14.54
N GLU A 10 -2.47 21.56 15.22
CA GLU A 10 -3.50 21.93 16.18
C GLU A 10 -4.86 22.15 15.50
N GLN A 11 -4.87 22.77 14.34
CA GLN A 11 -6.11 22.94 13.57
C GLN A 11 -6.67 21.62 13.06
N ILE A 12 -5.82 20.73 12.53
CA ILE A 12 -6.21 19.35 12.14
C ILE A 12 -6.78 18.60 13.34
N LYS A 13 -6.14 18.66 14.50
CA LYS A 13 -6.66 18.04 15.72
C LYS A 13 -8.05 18.58 16.06
N LYS A 14 -8.23 19.89 16.02
CA LYS A 14 -9.50 20.57 16.36
C LYS A 14 -10.63 20.18 15.40
N GLU A 15 -10.38 20.13 14.10
CA GLU A 15 -11.38 19.83 13.08
C GLU A 15 -11.61 18.32 12.92
N THR A 16 -10.56 17.51 13.08
CA THR A 16 -10.64 16.05 12.97
C THR A 16 -11.39 15.44 14.17
N VAL A 17 -11.32 16.05 15.35
CA VAL A 17 -12.10 15.64 16.53
C VAL A 17 -13.60 15.69 16.27
N ASN A 18 -14.08 16.60 15.43
CA ASN A 18 -15.50 16.72 15.10
C ASN A 18 -15.97 15.74 14.01
N SER A 19 -15.08 15.28 13.12
CA SER A 19 -15.43 14.42 11.99
C SER A 19 -15.01 12.96 12.15
N ILE A 20 -14.00 12.67 12.98
CA ILE A 20 -13.45 11.32 13.18
C ILE A 20 -13.42 11.04 14.70
N LYS A 21 -14.47 10.43 15.21
CA LYS A 21 -14.57 10.06 16.62
C LYS A 21 -13.32 9.30 17.09
N LYS A 22 -12.56 9.90 18.02
CA LYS A 22 -11.44 9.29 18.77
C LYS A 22 -10.12 9.06 18.03
N GLN A 23 -9.81 9.81 16.98
CA GLN A 23 -8.48 9.73 16.38
C GLN A 23 -7.44 10.48 17.22
N GLN A 24 -6.31 9.84 17.53
CA GLN A 24 -5.18 10.46 18.21
C GLN A 24 -4.02 10.68 17.22
N ILE A 25 -3.57 11.92 17.10
CA ILE A 25 -2.37 12.26 16.34
C ILE A 25 -1.24 12.45 17.35
N CYS A 26 -0.20 11.65 17.24
CA CYS A 26 0.96 11.67 18.11
C CYS A 26 2.23 11.96 17.31
N SER A 27 3.15 12.72 17.90
CA SER A 27 4.47 12.89 17.31
C SER A 27 5.27 11.59 17.41
N ALA A 28 5.87 11.16 16.30
CA ALA A 28 6.74 10.01 16.28
C ALA A 28 8.12 10.36 16.85
N LYS A 29 8.75 9.41 17.54
CA LYS A 29 10.14 9.51 17.99
C LYS A 29 11.07 9.64 16.75
N GLN A 30 12.24 10.26 16.95
CA GLN A 30 13.25 10.37 15.90
C GLN A 30 13.54 9.01 15.26
N GLY A 31 13.53 8.98 13.93
CA GLY A 31 13.86 7.78 13.15
C GLY A 31 12.67 6.97 12.62
N LEU A 32 11.47 7.13 13.17
CA LEU A 32 10.27 6.44 12.68
C LEU A 32 9.63 7.21 11.51
N ASN A 33 9.05 6.45 10.58
CA ASN A 33 8.21 7.01 9.53
C ASN A 33 6.82 7.37 10.10
N SER A 34 6.08 8.18 9.34
CA SER A 34 4.68 8.43 9.65
C SER A 34 3.85 7.21 9.28
N TYR A 35 2.86 6.84 10.09
CA TYR A 35 1.96 5.73 9.83
C TYR A 35 0.68 5.80 10.65
N TYR A 36 -0.37 5.16 10.15
CA TYR A 36 -1.65 5.01 10.79
C TYR A 36 -1.78 3.63 11.45
N PHE A 37 -2.19 3.61 12.71
CA PHE A 37 -2.57 2.40 13.43
C PHE A 37 -4.07 2.17 13.40
N ALA A 38 -4.48 1.16 12.69
CA ALA A 38 -5.85 0.74 12.51
C ALA A 38 -6.49 0.12 13.79
N GLY A 39 -7.80 -0.03 13.76
CA GLY A 39 -8.56 -0.78 14.75
C GLY A 39 -8.67 -0.11 16.10
N LYS A 40 -8.38 -0.85 17.19
CA LYS A 40 -8.58 -0.40 18.56
C LYS A 40 -7.87 0.91 18.89
N TYR A 41 -6.72 1.15 18.28
CA TYR A 41 -5.88 2.31 18.62
C TYR A 41 -6.27 3.56 17.85
N ASN A 42 -6.72 3.45 16.61
CA ASN A 42 -7.10 4.57 15.74
C ASN A 42 -6.14 5.78 15.87
N LYS A 43 -4.84 5.51 15.77
CA LYS A 43 -3.77 6.48 16.05
C LYS A 43 -2.98 6.78 14.78
N ILE A 44 -2.66 8.05 14.58
CA ILE A 44 -1.69 8.48 13.59
C ILE A 44 -0.41 8.84 14.33
N LEU A 45 0.70 8.21 13.96
CA LEU A 45 2.03 8.64 14.32
C LEU A 45 2.64 9.40 13.15
N THR A 46 3.10 10.61 13.38
CA THR A 46 3.74 11.42 12.35
C THR A 46 5.15 11.83 12.79
N ASN A 47 6.10 11.69 11.86
CA ASN A 47 7.43 12.22 12.05
C ASN A 47 7.47 13.68 11.61
N THR A 48 7.26 14.57 12.57
CA THR A 48 7.17 16.03 12.32
C THR A 48 8.46 16.62 11.75
N ASN A 49 9.60 15.99 12.01
CA ASN A 49 10.90 16.50 11.57
C ASN A 49 11.27 16.05 10.15
N LYS A 50 10.92 14.82 9.78
CA LYS A 50 11.31 14.23 8.49
C LYS A 50 10.18 14.27 7.45
N GLN A 51 8.95 14.03 7.87
CA GLN A 51 7.81 13.86 6.97
C GLN A 51 6.55 14.56 7.47
N PRO A 52 6.60 15.87 7.72
CA PRO A 52 5.45 16.60 8.27
C PRO A 52 4.22 16.56 7.36
N LEU A 53 4.42 16.49 6.05
CA LEU A 53 3.34 16.47 5.06
C LEU A 53 2.63 15.12 4.97
N ALA A 54 3.27 14.03 5.43
CA ALA A 54 2.69 12.68 5.41
C ALA A 54 1.45 12.56 6.31
N VAL A 55 1.27 13.44 7.29
CA VAL A 55 0.11 13.42 8.19
C VAL A 55 -1.22 13.39 7.43
N PHE A 56 -1.32 14.11 6.31
CA PHE A 56 -2.54 14.12 5.49
C PHE A 56 -2.81 12.77 4.84
N HIS A 57 -1.77 12.07 4.41
CA HIS A 57 -1.86 10.73 3.88
C HIS A 57 -2.35 9.73 4.95
N GLU A 58 -1.77 9.78 6.15
CA GLU A 58 -2.17 8.93 7.27
C GLU A 58 -3.61 9.19 7.74
N ILE A 59 -4.06 10.44 7.70
CA ILE A 59 -5.48 10.78 7.90
C ILE A 59 -6.34 10.12 6.81
N GLY A 60 -5.88 10.11 5.58
CA GLY A 60 -6.55 9.43 4.48
C GLY A 60 -6.78 7.93 4.75
N HIS A 61 -5.79 7.21 5.29
CA HIS A 61 -5.94 5.81 5.74
C HIS A 61 -7.00 5.67 6.83
N SER A 62 -6.96 6.54 7.83
CA SER A 62 -7.98 6.53 8.89
C SER A 62 -9.39 6.74 8.33
N ILE A 63 -9.56 7.67 7.38
CA ILE A 63 -10.85 7.88 6.72
C ILE A 63 -11.24 6.64 5.91
N ASN A 64 -10.31 5.96 5.22
CA ASN A 64 -10.59 4.73 4.48
C ASN A 64 -11.19 3.67 5.40
N GLU A 65 -10.53 3.38 6.50
CA GLU A 65 -10.98 2.34 7.43
C GLU A 65 -12.33 2.65 8.07
N ASN A 66 -12.62 3.93 8.34
CA ASN A 66 -13.83 4.34 9.05
C ASN A 66 -14.99 4.74 8.12
N SER A 67 -14.79 4.82 6.80
CA SER A 67 -15.81 5.35 5.88
C SER A 67 -16.84 4.32 5.41
N SER A 68 -16.43 3.08 5.14
CA SER A 68 -17.34 2.04 4.65
C SER A 68 -16.79 0.63 4.88
N LYS A 69 -17.70 -0.37 4.87
CA LYS A 69 -17.32 -1.78 4.98
C LYS A 69 -16.37 -2.21 3.84
N LEU A 70 -16.59 -1.69 2.63
CA LEU A 70 -15.73 -1.97 1.47
C LEU A 70 -14.29 -1.54 1.72
N TRP A 71 -14.07 -0.27 2.07
CA TRP A 71 -12.71 0.25 2.28
C TRP A 71 -12.02 -0.38 3.48
N LYS A 72 -12.78 -0.71 4.53
CA LYS A 72 -12.27 -1.49 5.65
C LYS A 72 -11.81 -2.88 5.22
N SER A 73 -12.51 -3.54 4.31
CA SER A 73 -12.10 -4.83 3.76
C SER A 73 -10.88 -4.71 2.87
N VAL A 74 -10.82 -3.70 2.00
CA VAL A 74 -9.64 -3.41 1.16
C VAL A 74 -8.40 -3.19 2.01
N ALA A 75 -8.50 -2.40 3.09
CA ALA A 75 -7.40 -2.16 4.02
C ALA A 75 -6.91 -3.47 4.69
N LYS A 76 -7.81 -4.39 5.05
CA LYS A 76 -7.43 -5.71 5.60
C LYS A 76 -6.72 -6.59 4.57
N CYS A 77 -7.09 -6.49 3.31
CA CYS A 77 -6.50 -7.27 2.23
C CYS A 77 -5.13 -6.74 1.77
N ARG A 78 -4.65 -5.60 2.28
CA ARG A 78 -3.35 -5.04 1.86
C ARG A 78 -2.17 -5.98 2.13
N ASN A 79 -2.26 -6.87 3.12
CA ASN A 79 -1.24 -7.88 3.42
C ASN A 79 -1.03 -8.88 2.27
N LEU A 80 -1.98 -9.01 1.32
CA LEU A 80 -1.79 -9.80 0.12
C LEU A 80 -0.61 -9.30 -0.72
N SER A 81 -0.28 -8.01 -0.65
CA SER A 81 0.89 -7.44 -1.34
C SER A 81 2.24 -7.94 -0.80
N VAL A 82 2.27 -8.52 0.39
CA VAL A 82 3.46 -9.11 1.00
C VAL A 82 3.46 -10.63 0.78
N PHE A 83 2.40 -11.29 1.23
CA PHE A 83 2.33 -12.76 1.20
C PHE A 83 2.05 -13.32 -0.19
N GLY A 84 1.27 -12.61 -1.01
CA GLY A 84 0.94 -13.03 -2.38
C GLY A 84 2.17 -13.23 -3.26
N PRO A 85 3.03 -12.22 -3.44
CA PRO A 85 4.25 -12.34 -4.24
C PRO A 85 5.21 -13.41 -3.72
N LEU A 86 5.34 -13.55 -2.40
CA LEU A 86 6.21 -14.57 -1.79
C LEU A 86 5.70 -15.98 -2.11
N LEU A 87 4.40 -16.22 -1.93
CA LEU A 87 3.79 -17.53 -2.22
C LEU A 87 3.84 -17.85 -3.71
N VAL A 88 3.41 -16.92 -4.55
CA VAL A 88 3.43 -17.09 -6.00
C VAL A 88 4.86 -17.30 -6.51
N GLY A 89 5.82 -16.49 -6.02
CA GLY A 89 7.22 -16.61 -6.38
C GLY A 89 7.81 -17.96 -5.95
N ALA A 90 7.56 -18.41 -4.73
CA ALA A 90 8.02 -19.70 -4.23
C ALA A 90 7.48 -20.85 -5.11
N ILE A 91 6.17 -20.85 -5.41
CA ILE A 91 5.57 -21.87 -6.27
C ILE A 91 6.15 -21.81 -7.69
N ALA A 92 6.28 -20.62 -8.26
CA ALA A 92 6.83 -20.45 -9.61
C ALA A 92 8.27 -20.95 -9.74
N LEU A 93 9.07 -20.76 -8.67
CA LEU A 93 10.46 -21.21 -8.63
C LEU A 93 10.63 -22.71 -8.34
N THR A 94 9.72 -23.31 -7.59
CA THR A 94 9.82 -24.76 -7.22
C THR A 94 9.09 -25.67 -8.19
N THR A 95 8.05 -25.18 -8.90
CA THR A 95 7.28 -25.98 -9.85
C THR A 95 8.04 -26.11 -11.19
N PRO A 96 8.24 -27.34 -11.72
CA PRO A 96 8.82 -27.54 -13.04
C PRO A 96 7.93 -26.92 -14.14
N GLU A 97 8.55 -26.52 -15.25
CA GLU A 97 7.80 -26.15 -16.44
C GLU A 97 7.29 -27.45 -17.12
N LYS A 98 6.01 -27.50 -17.37
CA LYS A 98 5.40 -28.62 -18.10
C LYS A 98 5.45 -28.36 -19.60
N LYS A 99 5.71 -29.42 -20.36
CA LYS A 99 5.62 -29.36 -21.81
C LYS A 99 4.16 -29.28 -22.26
N ASP A 100 3.92 -28.65 -23.41
CA ASP A 100 2.58 -28.60 -23.98
C ASP A 100 2.01 -30.01 -24.19
N GLY A 101 0.80 -30.24 -23.65
CA GLY A 101 0.15 -31.56 -23.72
C GLY A 101 0.45 -32.48 -22.54
N GLU A 102 1.37 -32.13 -21.63
CA GLU A 102 1.63 -32.91 -20.43
C GLU A 102 0.47 -32.83 -19.43
N LYS A 103 -0.13 -33.98 -19.07
CA LYS A 103 -1.27 -34.02 -18.17
C LYS A 103 -0.86 -33.73 -16.73
N THR A 104 -1.66 -32.94 -16.04
CA THR A 104 -1.50 -32.73 -14.61
C THR A 104 -2.05 -33.93 -13.83
N SER A 105 -1.26 -34.42 -12.88
CA SER A 105 -1.64 -35.56 -12.02
C SER A 105 -2.10 -35.04 -10.65
N GLY A 106 -3.42 -34.89 -10.49
CA GLY A 106 -4.00 -34.48 -9.22
C GLY A 106 -4.16 -32.99 -9.01
N VAL A 107 -4.85 -32.62 -7.91
CA VAL A 107 -5.25 -31.23 -7.60
C VAL A 107 -4.06 -30.34 -7.30
N ILE A 108 -3.07 -30.83 -6.56
CA ILE A 108 -1.89 -30.05 -6.17
C ILE A 108 -1.08 -29.69 -7.40
N ASP A 109 -0.80 -30.65 -8.27
CA ASP A 109 -0.05 -30.45 -9.49
C ASP A 109 -0.76 -29.50 -10.46
N SER A 110 -2.08 -29.64 -10.60
CA SER A 110 -2.90 -28.71 -11.39
C SER A 110 -2.83 -27.28 -10.84
N THR A 111 -2.96 -27.11 -9.51
CA THR A 111 -2.95 -25.82 -8.86
C THR A 111 -1.58 -25.14 -8.98
N THR A 112 -0.48 -25.85 -8.70
CA THR A 112 0.87 -25.28 -8.80
C THR A 112 1.25 -24.93 -10.23
N SER A 113 0.85 -25.76 -11.21
CA SER A 113 1.03 -25.48 -12.63
C SER A 113 0.25 -24.24 -13.09
N PHE A 114 -1.01 -24.10 -12.62
CA PHE A 114 -1.81 -22.89 -12.87
C PHE A 114 -1.16 -21.64 -12.28
N ILE A 115 -0.72 -21.69 -11.01
CA ILE A 115 -0.06 -20.58 -10.35
C ILE A 115 1.23 -20.21 -11.09
N LYS A 116 2.04 -21.18 -11.46
CA LYS A 116 3.28 -20.92 -12.23
C LYS A 116 3.00 -20.27 -13.57
N LYS A 117 2.05 -20.79 -14.36
CA LYS A 117 1.66 -20.25 -15.65
C LYS A 117 1.18 -18.80 -15.55
N ASN A 118 0.51 -18.46 -14.46
CA ASN A 118 -0.07 -17.12 -14.24
C ASN A 118 0.72 -16.30 -13.21
N ALA A 119 1.96 -16.65 -12.88
CA ALA A 119 2.71 -16.06 -11.78
C ALA A 119 2.81 -14.53 -11.86
N THR A 120 3.09 -13.97 -13.03
CA THR A 120 3.15 -12.52 -13.25
C THR A 120 1.82 -11.84 -12.94
N THR A 121 0.73 -12.36 -13.48
CA THR A 121 -0.62 -11.81 -13.27
C THR A 121 -1.06 -11.91 -11.83
N LEU A 122 -0.84 -13.07 -11.19
CA LEU A 122 -1.21 -13.30 -9.79
C LEU A 122 -0.38 -12.43 -8.83
N THR A 123 0.91 -12.25 -9.11
CA THR A 123 1.76 -11.35 -8.35
C THR A 123 1.26 -9.91 -8.46
N LEU A 124 1.00 -9.42 -9.66
CA LEU A 124 0.48 -8.06 -9.87
C LEU A 124 -0.90 -7.89 -9.19
N ALA A 125 -1.80 -8.87 -9.34
CA ALA A 125 -3.13 -8.84 -8.74
C ALA A 125 -3.07 -8.78 -7.20
N SER A 126 -2.07 -9.39 -6.56
CA SER A 126 -1.89 -9.34 -5.11
C SER A 126 -1.61 -7.94 -4.57
N PHE A 127 -1.09 -7.03 -5.41
CA PHE A 127 -0.85 -5.62 -5.05
C PHE A 127 -2.09 -4.73 -5.17
N VAL A 128 -3.14 -5.17 -5.89
CA VAL A 128 -4.32 -4.33 -6.17
C VAL A 128 -4.97 -3.76 -4.90
N PRO A 129 -5.23 -4.54 -3.83
CA PRO A 129 -5.84 -3.99 -2.63
C PRO A 129 -4.98 -2.91 -1.96
N MET A 130 -3.65 -3.14 -1.89
CA MET A 130 -2.72 -2.16 -1.33
C MET A 130 -2.69 -0.89 -2.18
N LEU A 131 -2.52 -1.00 -3.51
CA LEU A 131 -2.47 0.16 -4.39
C LEU A 131 -3.79 0.96 -4.36
N ALA A 132 -4.93 0.28 -4.34
CA ALA A 132 -6.23 0.94 -4.25
C ALA A 132 -6.37 1.72 -2.92
N GLU A 133 -5.92 1.13 -1.82
CA GLU A 133 -5.99 1.74 -0.49
C GLU A 133 -5.06 2.94 -0.38
N GLU A 134 -3.81 2.84 -0.83
CA GLU A 134 -2.81 3.91 -0.85
C GLU A 134 -3.23 5.10 -1.72
N LEU A 135 -3.75 4.81 -2.94
CA LEU A 135 -4.26 5.86 -3.82
C LEU A 135 -5.48 6.57 -3.23
N LYS A 136 -6.37 5.81 -2.59
CA LYS A 136 -7.56 6.38 -1.94
C LYS A 136 -7.20 7.22 -0.71
N ALA A 137 -6.25 6.77 0.10
CA ALA A 137 -5.71 7.53 1.23
C ALA A 137 -5.10 8.86 0.75
N SER A 138 -4.25 8.80 -0.28
CA SER A 138 -3.69 10.00 -0.91
C SER A 138 -4.77 10.94 -1.44
N GLN A 139 -5.80 10.42 -2.12
CA GLN A 139 -6.91 11.23 -2.63
C GLN A 139 -7.65 11.98 -1.51
N ARG A 140 -7.95 11.28 -0.41
CA ARG A 140 -8.66 11.86 0.75
C ARG A 140 -7.79 12.86 1.49
N GLY A 141 -6.51 12.52 1.72
CA GLY A 141 -5.55 13.46 2.30
C GLY A 141 -5.36 14.71 1.47
N ASN A 142 -5.29 14.58 0.15
CA ASN A 142 -5.19 15.70 -0.78
C ASN A 142 -6.44 16.61 -0.74
N LYS A 143 -7.63 16.02 -0.65
CA LYS A 143 -8.87 16.77 -0.50
C LYS A 143 -8.84 17.60 0.77
N LEU A 144 -8.54 16.97 1.89
CA LEU A 144 -8.45 17.64 3.20
C LEU A 144 -7.38 18.75 3.20
N ALA A 145 -6.21 18.50 2.62
CA ALA A 145 -5.17 19.52 2.51
C ALA A 145 -5.63 20.75 1.72
N LYS A 146 -6.38 20.56 0.64
CA LYS A 146 -6.94 21.70 -0.14
C LYS A 146 -7.99 22.51 0.63
N GLU A 147 -8.73 21.86 1.53
CA GLU A 147 -9.75 22.51 2.35
C GLU A 147 -9.14 23.31 3.51
N LEU A 148 -8.05 22.81 4.09
CA LEU A 148 -7.49 23.33 5.34
C LEU A 148 -6.27 24.23 5.15
N LEU A 149 -5.51 24.06 4.07
CA LEU A 149 -4.21 24.73 3.89
C LEU A 149 -4.28 25.85 2.84
N SER A 150 -3.28 26.73 2.89
CA SER A 150 -3.03 27.66 1.78
C SER A 150 -2.77 26.87 0.48
N PRO A 151 -3.07 27.43 -0.70
CA PRO A 151 -2.84 26.75 -1.99
C PRO A 151 -1.41 26.23 -2.17
N GLU A 152 -0.43 26.99 -1.66
CA GLU A 152 0.98 26.61 -1.74
C GLU A 152 1.29 25.38 -0.90
N LEU A 153 0.84 25.34 0.37
CA LEU A 153 1.04 24.20 1.26
C LEU A 153 0.26 22.96 0.77
N ALA A 154 -0.97 23.15 0.31
CA ALA A 154 -1.75 22.07 -0.28
C ALA A 154 -1.01 21.46 -1.48
N LYS A 155 -0.40 22.27 -2.36
CA LYS A 155 0.42 21.76 -3.48
C LYS A 155 1.61 20.92 -3.00
N LYS A 156 2.28 21.31 -1.92
CA LYS A 156 3.38 20.51 -1.32
C LYS A 156 2.87 19.15 -0.83
N VAL A 157 1.71 19.10 -0.16
CA VAL A 157 1.07 17.82 0.25
C VAL A 157 0.72 16.95 -0.95
N LEU A 158 0.11 17.54 -1.98
CA LEU A 158 -0.25 16.80 -3.19
C LEU A 158 0.98 16.17 -3.86
N ASN A 159 2.07 16.91 -3.99
CA ASN A 159 3.31 16.41 -4.56
C ASN A 159 3.91 15.30 -3.70
N HIS A 160 3.97 15.48 -2.38
CA HIS A 160 4.43 14.44 -1.46
C HIS A 160 3.65 13.14 -1.62
N ASN A 161 2.32 13.22 -1.63
CA ASN A 161 1.45 12.05 -1.78
C ASN A 161 1.58 11.39 -3.16
N ARG A 162 1.82 12.17 -4.24
CA ARG A 162 2.11 11.62 -5.58
C ARG A 162 3.41 10.82 -5.60
N TYR A 163 4.48 11.35 -5.01
CA TYR A 163 5.74 10.61 -4.90
C TYR A 163 5.58 9.34 -4.05
N GLY A 164 4.88 9.43 -2.91
CA GLY A 164 4.56 8.25 -2.10
C GLY A 164 3.81 7.18 -2.92
N ALA A 165 2.73 7.56 -3.61
CA ALA A 165 1.97 6.62 -4.45
C ALA A 165 2.82 6.01 -5.57
N ALA A 166 3.70 6.79 -6.20
CA ALA A 166 4.61 6.30 -7.24
C ALA A 166 5.56 5.22 -6.71
N THR A 167 6.07 5.33 -5.47
CA THR A 167 6.95 4.31 -4.88
C THR A 167 6.25 2.97 -4.70
N TYR A 168 4.97 2.95 -4.33
CA TYR A 168 4.18 1.72 -4.24
C TYR A 168 3.97 1.07 -5.61
N ILE A 169 3.68 1.87 -6.65
CA ILE A 169 3.52 1.36 -8.02
C ILE A 169 4.84 0.77 -8.52
N VAL A 170 5.95 1.50 -8.36
CA VAL A 170 7.28 1.02 -8.77
C VAL A 170 7.66 -0.26 -8.01
N GLY A 171 7.40 -0.33 -6.70
CA GLY A 171 7.63 -1.51 -5.89
C GLY A 171 6.82 -2.72 -6.39
N ALA A 172 5.54 -2.54 -6.70
CA ALA A 172 4.69 -3.59 -7.25
C ALA A 172 5.21 -4.10 -8.61
N LEU A 173 5.58 -3.19 -9.52
CA LEU A 173 6.13 -3.54 -10.83
C LEU A 173 7.48 -4.25 -10.71
N ALA A 174 8.39 -3.75 -9.87
CA ALA A 174 9.70 -4.36 -9.66
C ALA A 174 9.58 -5.78 -9.10
N THR A 175 8.72 -5.99 -8.09
CA THR A 175 8.46 -7.32 -7.52
C THR A 175 7.86 -8.26 -8.55
N THR A 176 6.88 -7.79 -9.33
CA THR A 176 6.24 -8.59 -10.39
C THR A 176 7.25 -8.99 -11.46
N THR A 177 8.13 -8.07 -11.87
CA THR A 177 9.20 -8.33 -12.82
C THR A 177 10.21 -9.33 -12.26
N ALA A 178 10.58 -9.21 -10.98
CA ALA A 178 11.49 -10.16 -10.35
C ALA A 178 10.93 -11.58 -10.32
N VAL A 179 9.66 -11.76 -10.01
CA VAL A 179 8.98 -13.08 -10.06
C VAL A 179 8.95 -13.63 -11.49
N ALA A 180 8.59 -12.80 -12.48
CA ALA A 180 8.52 -13.20 -13.88
C ALA A 180 9.88 -13.63 -14.44
N VAL A 181 10.92 -12.80 -14.22
CA VAL A 181 12.27 -13.07 -14.69
C VAL A 181 12.88 -14.26 -13.95
N GLY A 182 12.75 -14.30 -12.62
CA GLY A 182 13.28 -15.40 -11.80
C GLY A 182 12.72 -16.75 -12.22
N SER A 183 11.41 -16.84 -12.48
CA SER A 183 10.77 -18.08 -12.95
C SER A 183 11.32 -18.51 -14.32
N LYS A 184 11.48 -17.57 -15.27
CA LYS A 184 12.01 -17.87 -16.61
C LYS A 184 13.49 -18.29 -16.57
N VAL A 185 14.32 -17.59 -15.80
CA VAL A 185 15.75 -17.91 -15.65
C VAL A 185 15.91 -19.30 -15.03
N LYS A 186 15.15 -19.61 -13.99
CA LYS A 186 15.14 -20.95 -13.41
C LYS A 186 14.79 -22.00 -14.45
N ASP A 187 13.71 -21.81 -15.23
CA ASP A 187 13.31 -22.78 -16.24
C ASP A 187 14.35 -22.95 -17.35
N TRP A 188 15.06 -21.88 -17.71
CA TRP A 188 16.17 -21.93 -18.66
C TRP A 188 17.36 -22.74 -18.13
N ILE A 189 17.76 -22.52 -16.87
CA ILE A 189 18.85 -23.27 -16.22
C ILE A 189 18.55 -24.78 -16.15
N TYR A 190 17.32 -25.15 -15.88
CA TYR A 190 16.93 -26.57 -15.77
C TYR A 190 16.62 -27.27 -17.11
N LYS A 191 16.67 -26.52 -18.23
CA LYS A 191 16.55 -27.10 -19.58
C LYS A 191 17.92 -27.40 -20.21
N CYS A 192 19.00 -26.81 -19.68
CA CYS A 192 20.38 -27.11 -20.04
C CYS A 192 20.89 -28.34 -19.27
#